data_4c6d25ab6d3a61df0c7f8a860103a4dc
#
_entry.id   4c6d25ab6d3a61df0c7f8a860103a4dc
#
_cell.length_a   1.000
_cell.length_b   1.000
_cell.length_c   1.000
_cell.angle_alpha   90.00
_cell.angle_beta   90.00
_cell.angle_gamma   90.00
#
_symmetry.space_group_name_H-M   'P 1'
#
loop_
_entity.id
_entity.type
_entity.pdbx_description
1 polymer ?
#
loop_
_entity_poly.entity_id
_entity_poly.type
_entity_poly.pdbx_seq_one_letter_code
_entity_poly.pdbx_strand_id
1 'polypeptide(L)' 'LAEAKVLANRELDKYGKSDFYKRFINKAKTVEGVETLKSHILAAKP' A
#
# COMPACT_ATOMS: atom_id res chain seq x y z
N LEU A 1 -2.39 0.15 13.12
CA LEU A 1 -2.72 0.73 11.83
C LEU A 1 -1.55 1.48 11.20
N ALA A 2 -0.86 2.29 11.98
CA ALA A 2 0.29 3.04 11.47
C ALA A 2 1.40 2.11 10.98
N GLU A 3 1.65 1.02 11.71
CA GLU A 3 2.67 0.07 11.32
C GLU A 3 2.33 -0.61 10.00
N ALA A 4 1.06 -0.95 9.81
CA ALA A 4 0.63 -1.57 8.57
C ALA A 4 0.85 -0.65 7.39
N LYS A 5 0.59 0.64 7.57
CA LYS A 5 0.81 1.63 6.51
C LYS A 5 2.29 1.78 6.20
N VAL A 6 3.13 1.80 7.22
CA VAL A 6 4.58 1.91 7.02
C VAL A 6 5.11 0.72 6.24
N LEU A 7 4.71 -0.48 6.63
CA LEU A 7 5.14 -1.69 5.94
C LEU A 7 4.64 -1.73 4.50
N ALA A 8 3.40 -1.34 4.29
CA ALA A 8 2.85 -1.30 2.94
C ALA A 8 3.61 -0.32 2.06
N ASN A 9 3.91 0.86 2.60
CA ASN A 9 4.68 1.85 1.85
C ASN A 9 6.08 1.36 1.51
N ARG A 10 6.71 0.65 2.43
CA ARG A 10 8.04 0.07 2.18
C ARG A 10 7.99 -0.93 1.04
N GLU A 11 6.97 -1.78 1.03
CA GLU A 11 6.83 -2.75 -0.05
C GLU A 11 6.59 -2.06 -1.38
N LEU A 12 5.80 -1.01 -1.40
CA LEU A 12 5.57 -0.27 -2.64
C LEU A 12 6.87 0.34 -3.16
N ASP A 13 7.69 0.87 -2.27
CA ASP A 13 9.01 1.39 -2.65
C ASP A 13 9.90 0.29 -3.21
N LYS A 14 9.87 -0.86 -2.57
CA LYS A 14 10.68 -2.00 -2.97
C LYS A 14 10.34 -2.46 -4.38
N TYR A 15 9.07 -2.41 -4.74
CA TYR A 15 8.61 -2.82 -6.06
C TYR A 15 8.56 -1.66 -7.06
N GLY A 16 9.03 -0.49 -6.66
CA GLY A 16 9.10 0.65 -7.56
C GLY A 16 7.77 1.29 -7.88
N LYS A 17 6.80 1.14 -6.99
CA LYS A 17 5.49 1.74 -7.20
C LYS A 17 5.54 3.25 -6.90
N SER A 18 4.68 4.00 -7.57
CA SER A 18 4.68 5.45 -7.45
C SER A 18 4.02 5.94 -6.14
N ASP A 19 4.27 7.21 -5.81
CA ASP A 19 3.67 7.84 -4.65
C ASP A 19 2.15 7.88 -4.74
N PHE A 20 1.62 7.82 -5.94
CA PHE A 20 0.18 7.78 -6.17
C PHE A 20 -0.47 6.62 -5.39
N TYR A 21 0.15 5.46 -5.45
CA TYR A 21 -0.36 4.30 -4.72
C TYR A 21 -0.22 4.46 -3.21
N LYS A 22 0.83 5.12 -2.76
CA LYS A 22 1.01 5.36 -1.33
C LYS A 22 -0.13 6.18 -0.75
N ARG A 23 -0.70 7.08 -1.53
CA ARG A 23 -1.83 7.87 -1.09
C ARG A 23 -3.05 6.99 -0.80
N PHE A 24 -3.28 5.97 -1.61
CA PHE A 24 -4.37 5.04 -1.36
C PHE A 24 -4.14 4.29 -0.05
N ILE A 25 -2.93 3.86 0.20
CA ILE A 25 -2.59 3.18 1.45
C ILE A 25 -2.87 4.09 2.64
N ASN A 26 -2.44 5.35 2.55
CA ASN A 26 -2.62 6.30 3.64
C ASN A 26 -4.08 6.64 3.92
N LYS A 27 -4.95 6.47 2.93
CA LYS A 27 -6.39 6.71 3.11
C LYS A 27 -7.09 5.56 3.81
N ALA A 28 -6.48 4.41 3.89
CA ALA A 28 -7.09 3.25 4.54
C ALA A 28 -7.32 3.55 6.02
N LYS A 29 -8.47 3.13 6.54
CA LYS A 29 -8.85 3.39 7.93
C LYS A 29 -8.62 2.17 8.83
N THR A 30 -8.37 1.02 8.24
CA THR A 30 -8.15 -0.21 9.00
C THR A 30 -6.98 -0.98 8.42
N VAL A 31 -6.43 -1.89 9.22
CA VAL A 31 -5.35 -2.76 8.77
C VAL A 31 -5.81 -3.62 7.60
N GLU A 32 -7.04 -4.12 7.64
CA GLU A 32 -7.58 -4.89 6.54
C GLU A 32 -7.62 -4.06 5.25
N GLY A 33 -8.00 -2.80 5.37
CA GLY A 33 -8.02 -1.90 4.22
C GLY A 33 -6.64 -1.74 3.61
N VAL A 34 -5.63 -1.55 4.46
CA VAL A 34 -4.25 -1.44 4.01
C VAL A 34 -3.82 -2.70 3.26
N GLU A 35 -4.10 -3.87 3.85
CA GLU A 35 -3.72 -5.14 3.24
C GLU A 35 -4.41 -5.36 1.89
N THR A 36 -5.71 -5.05 1.83
CA THR A 36 -6.47 -5.19 0.61
C THR A 36 -5.92 -4.30 -0.50
N LEU A 37 -5.68 -3.03 -0.17
CA LEU A 37 -5.14 -2.09 -1.15
C LEU A 37 -3.75 -2.50 -1.60
N LYS A 38 -2.92 -2.93 -0.67
CA LYS A 38 -1.57 -3.38 -1.01
C LYS A 38 -1.63 -4.57 -1.98
N SER A 39 -2.49 -5.53 -1.70
CA SER A 39 -2.65 -6.70 -2.56
C SER A 39 -3.07 -6.30 -3.97
N HIS A 40 -4.03 -5.38 -4.08
CA HIS A 40 -4.49 -4.91 -5.39
C HIS A 40 -3.37 -4.23 -6.15
N ILE A 41 -2.62 -3.36 -5.49
CA ILE A 41 -1.53 -2.62 -6.12
C ILE A 41 -0.43 -3.56 -6.60
N LEU A 42 -0.04 -4.52 -5.76
CA LEU A 42 1.03 -5.44 -6.11
C LEU A 42 0.61 -6.45 -7.17
N ALA A 43 -0.68 -6.78 -7.23
CA ALA A 43 -1.20 -7.67 -8.24
C ALA A 43 -1.37 -6.96 -9.59
N ALA A 44 -1.53 -5.64 -9.59
CA ALA A 44 -1.66 -4.89 -10.82
C ALA A 44 -0.33 -4.84 -11.54
N LYS A 45 -0.28 -5.35 -12.75
CA LYS A 45 0.94 -5.33 -13.53
C LYS A 45 0.88 -4.21 -14.56
N PRO A 46 2.03 -3.60 -14.84
CA PRO A 46 2.10 -2.58 -15.88
C PRO A 46 1.79 -3.13 -17.26
#